data_e42c3ba31dbfbf597540123bdf1ea9a4
#
_entry.id   e42c3ba31dbfbf597540123bdf1ea9a4
#
_cell.length_a   1.000
_cell.length_b   1.000
_cell.length_c   1.000
_cell.angle_alpha   90.00
_cell.angle_beta   90.00
_cell.angle_gamma   90.00
#
_symmetry.space_group_name_H-M   'P 1'
#
loop_
_entity.id
_entity.type
_entity.pdbx_description
1 polymer ?
#
loop_
_entity_poly.entity_id
_entity_poly.type
_entity_poly.pdbx_seq_one_letter_code
_entity_poly.pdbx_strand_id
1 'polypeptide(L)'
;MLNSNEKAYEYYRMINPIEHAKTREEAKKYKVEPYVISADIYGQGNLAGRGGWTWYTGSGSWMIVAGLKYILGLEIKDGYLSMNPHIPGFWKEYEIKYKYGEIIYNIQVARKKGQSTSFNSEVEMYCNNQRIEQNKIRLENNGKIYNINVIIQ
;
A
#
# COMPACT_ATOMS: atom_id res chain seq x y z
N MET A 1 -12.39 16.11 -2.77
CA MET A 1 -11.85 14.74 -2.68
C MET A 1 -10.70 14.62 -3.67
N LEU A 2 -9.50 14.19 -3.24
CA LEU A 2 -8.36 14.00 -4.14
C LEU A 2 -8.58 12.72 -4.95
N ASN A 3 -9.13 12.83 -6.15
CA ASN A 3 -9.30 11.70 -7.07
C ASN A 3 -8.02 11.47 -7.87
N SER A 4 -6.90 11.21 -7.17
CA SER A 4 -5.59 11.00 -7.80
C SER A 4 -4.77 10.02 -7.00
N ASN A 5 -4.47 8.88 -7.61
CA ASN A 5 -3.61 7.85 -7.05
C ASN A 5 -2.18 8.38 -6.82
N GLU A 6 -1.69 9.22 -7.76
CA GLU A 6 -0.38 9.85 -7.68
C GLU A 6 -0.26 10.72 -6.43
N LYS A 7 -1.27 11.57 -6.19
CA LYS A 7 -1.28 12.45 -5.02
C LYS A 7 -1.41 11.70 -3.71
N ALA A 8 -2.23 10.65 -3.66
CA ALA A 8 -2.34 9.81 -2.48
C ALA A 8 -1.00 9.16 -2.13
N TYR A 9 -0.31 8.62 -3.14
CA TYR A 9 1.01 8.03 -2.97
C TYR A 9 2.08 9.08 -2.62
N GLU A 10 2.04 10.26 -3.22
CA GLU A 10 2.93 11.38 -2.89
C GLU A 10 2.81 11.77 -1.40
N TYR A 11 1.60 11.98 -0.91
CA TYR A 11 1.37 12.33 0.51
C TYR A 11 1.77 11.18 1.46
N TYR A 12 1.52 9.94 1.08
CA TYR A 12 1.98 8.79 1.85
C TYR A 12 3.51 8.80 1.99
N ARG A 13 4.23 9.09 0.90
CA ARG A 13 5.69 9.20 0.92
C ARG A 13 6.18 10.36 1.76
N MET A 14 5.50 11.51 1.73
CA MET A 14 5.89 12.69 2.48
C MET A 14 5.95 12.47 4.00
N ILE A 15 5.17 11.55 4.53
CA ILE A 15 5.14 11.23 5.97
C ILE A 15 5.85 9.91 6.29
N ASN A 16 6.28 9.16 5.29
CA ASN A 16 6.96 7.88 5.50
C ASN A 16 8.40 8.12 6.00
N PRO A 17 8.79 7.63 7.19
CA PRO A 17 10.11 7.86 7.76
C PRO A 17 11.26 7.36 6.88
N ILE A 18 11.05 6.30 6.11
CA ILE A 18 12.06 5.75 5.19
C ILE A 18 12.46 6.79 4.13
N GLU A 19 11.51 7.61 3.65
CA GLU A 19 11.78 8.65 2.65
C GLU A 19 12.68 9.77 3.18
N HIS A 20 12.70 9.97 4.48
CA HIS A 20 13.49 11.01 5.16
C HIS A 20 14.82 10.51 5.74
N ALA A 21 15.12 9.22 5.61
CA ALA A 21 16.30 8.59 6.19
C ALA A 21 17.00 7.62 5.22
N LYS A 22 16.94 7.87 3.93
CA LYS A 22 17.56 7.03 2.89
C LYS A 22 19.08 7.12 2.90
N THR A 23 19.62 8.26 3.28
CA THR A 23 21.05 8.49 3.43
C THR A 23 21.39 8.89 4.86
N ARG A 24 22.67 8.80 5.21
CA ARG A 24 23.15 9.22 6.53
C ARG A 24 22.91 10.72 6.78
N GLU A 25 23.05 11.53 5.75
CA GLU A 25 22.82 12.98 5.79
C GLU A 25 21.35 13.30 6.02
N GLU A 26 20.44 12.64 5.30
CA GLU A 26 19.00 12.77 5.48
C GLU A 26 18.57 12.31 6.88
N ALA A 27 19.08 11.19 7.36
CA ALA A 27 18.79 10.69 8.70
C ALA A 27 19.28 11.68 9.80
N LYS A 28 20.45 12.29 9.62
CA LYS A 28 20.96 13.34 10.53
C LYS A 28 20.09 14.60 10.53
N LYS A 29 19.49 14.91 9.38
CA LYS A 29 18.57 16.06 9.25
C LYS A 29 17.21 15.74 9.85
N TYR A 30 16.68 14.57 9.55
CA TYR A 30 15.38 14.09 10.03
C TYR A 30 15.34 13.92 11.54
N LYS A 31 16.39 13.41 12.15
CA LYS A 31 16.58 13.24 13.62
C LYS A 31 15.48 12.46 14.33
N VAL A 32 14.80 11.60 13.62
CA VAL A 32 13.80 10.66 14.13
C VAL A 32 14.23 9.26 13.75
N GLU A 33 13.85 8.29 14.52
CA GLU A 33 14.09 6.87 14.21
C GLU A 33 13.42 6.53 12.87
N PRO A 34 14.12 5.84 11.92
CA PRO A 34 13.63 5.60 10.57
C PRO A 34 12.47 4.57 10.50
N TYR A 35 12.02 4.08 11.63
CA TYR A 35 10.90 3.13 11.78
C TYR A 35 9.73 3.72 12.59
N VAL A 36 9.80 5.00 12.96
CA VAL A 36 8.77 5.70 13.73
C VAL A 36 8.11 6.77 12.88
N ILE A 37 6.80 6.89 12.96
CA ILE A 37 6.06 7.98 12.31
C ILE A 37 6.12 9.21 13.21
N SER A 38 6.66 10.32 12.71
CA SER A 38 6.59 11.62 13.37
C SER A 38 5.22 12.24 13.21
N ALA A 39 4.82 13.07 14.19
CA ALA A 39 3.56 13.79 14.16
C ALA A 39 3.55 14.85 13.05
N ASP A 40 4.71 15.43 12.80
CA ASP A 40 4.94 16.47 11.80
C ASP A 40 6.38 16.43 11.28
N ILE A 41 6.60 17.04 10.13
CA ILE A 41 7.91 17.27 9.55
C ILE A 41 7.99 18.74 9.21
N TYR A 42 8.97 19.44 9.78
CA TYR A 42 9.12 20.87 9.58
C TYR A 42 9.41 21.20 8.11
N GLY A 43 8.55 22.04 7.51
CA GLY A 43 8.65 22.42 6.09
C GLY A 43 9.55 23.62 5.82
N GLN A 44 9.87 24.45 6.85
CA GLN A 44 10.53 25.73 6.68
C GLN A 44 11.55 26.04 7.77
N GLY A 45 12.39 27.05 7.51
CA GLY A 45 13.38 27.58 8.45
C GLY A 45 14.53 26.63 8.75
N ASN A 46 15.25 26.87 9.83
CA ASN A 46 16.44 26.11 10.23
C ASN A 46 16.15 24.65 10.60
N LEU A 47 14.90 24.31 10.80
CA LEU A 47 14.46 22.95 11.13
C LEU A 47 13.87 22.19 9.94
N ALA A 48 13.81 22.79 8.75
CA ALA A 48 13.22 22.18 7.57
C ALA A 48 13.76 20.76 7.33
N GLY A 49 12.86 19.77 7.19
CA GLY A 49 13.19 18.35 7.03
C GLY A 49 13.42 17.60 8.34
N ARG A 50 13.38 18.25 9.51
CA ARG A 50 13.42 17.58 10.80
C ARG A 50 12.03 17.03 11.14
N GLY A 51 11.96 15.79 11.63
CA GLY A 51 10.77 15.23 12.23
C GLY A 51 10.53 15.84 13.62
N GLY A 52 9.27 16.11 13.90
CA GLY A 52 8.83 16.64 15.18
C GLY A 52 8.57 15.55 16.20
N TRP A 53 7.45 15.64 16.88
CA TRP A 53 7.07 14.72 17.94
C TRP A 53 6.86 13.29 17.44
N THR A 54 7.36 12.32 18.17
CA THR A 54 7.36 10.89 17.78
C THR A 54 6.63 10.02 18.80
N TRP A 55 6.51 8.72 18.46
CA TRP A 55 5.86 7.72 19.30
C TRP A 55 4.36 7.94 19.53
N TYR A 56 3.69 8.55 18.55
CA TYR A 56 2.22 8.54 18.50
C TYR A 56 1.70 7.13 18.27
N THR A 57 1.05 6.56 19.24
CA THR A 57 0.69 5.14 19.28
C THR A 57 -0.25 4.68 18.16
N GLY A 58 -1.07 5.56 17.60
CA GLY A 58 -1.99 5.23 16.50
C GLY A 58 -1.41 5.43 15.10
N SER A 59 -0.39 6.27 14.92
CA SER A 59 0.05 6.70 13.58
C SER A 59 0.68 5.59 12.75
N GLY A 60 1.49 4.71 13.35
CA GLY A 60 2.08 3.56 12.67
C GLY A 60 1.02 2.60 12.12
N SER A 61 0.01 2.29 12.91
CA SER A 61 -1.12 1.44 12.48
C SER A 61 -1.90 2.06 11.33
N TRP A 62 -2.15 3.38 11.41
CA TRP A 62 -2.81 4.10 10.33
C TRP A 62 -2.00 4.12 9.04
N MET A 63 -0.68 4.25 9.11
CA MET A 63 0.20 4.18 7.95
C MET A 63 0.17 2.80 7.29
N ILE A 64 0.15 1.71 8.08
CA ILE A 64 -0.01 0.35 7.55
C ILE A 64 -1.35 0.22 6.83
N VAL A 65 -2.44 0.67 7.45
CA VAL A 65 -3.78 0.65 6.83
C VAL A 65 -3.80 1.49 5.56
N ALA A 66 -3.21 2.69 5.58
CA ALA A 66 -3.14 3.56 4.41
C ALA A 66 -2.38 2.89 3.24
N GLY A 67 -1.24 2.27 3.51
CA GLY A 67 -0.46 1.56 2.50
C GLY A 67 -1.17 0.32 1.97
N LEU A 68 -1.59 -0.57 2.85
CA LEU A 68 -2.17 -1.85 2.43
C LEU A 68 -3.54 -1.69 1.81
N LYS A 69 -4.46 -0.98 2.47
CA LYS A 69 -5.84 -0.88 2.02
C LYS A 69 -6.05 0.18 0.94
N TYR A 70 -5.50 1.39 1.11
CA TYR A 70 -5.83 2.52 0.24
C TYR A 70 -4.84 2.77 -0.90
N ILE A 71 -3.66 2.13 -0.89
CA ILE A 71 -2.71 2.18 -2.01
C ILE A 71 -2.62 0.83 -2.69
N LEU A 72 -2.21 -0.22 -1.97
CA LEU A 72 -2.09 -1.57 -2.54
C LEU A 72 -3.45 -2.26 -2.74
N GLY A 73 -4.50 -1.76 -2.11
CA GLY A 73 -5.87 -2.24 -2.29
C GLY A 73 -6.19 -3.56 -1.61
N LEU A 74 -5.32 -4.06 -0.73
CA LEU A 74 -5.58 -5.28 0.03
C LEU A 74 -6.45 -4.98 1.25
N GLU A 75 -7.63 -5.56 1.30
CA GLU A 75 -8.49 -5.53 2.49
C GLU A 75 -8.83 -6.94 2.94
N ILE A 76 -8.64 -7.18 4.24
CA ILE A 76 -9.09 -8.40 4.92
C ILE A 76 -10.21 -8.01 5.87
N LYS A 77 -11.40 -8.52 5.60
CA LYS A 77 -12.59 -8.22 6.41
C LYS A 77 -13.56 -9.38 6.42
N ASP A 78 -14.11 -9.70 7.59
CA ASP A 78 -15.14 -10.73 7.80
C ASP A 78 -14.78 -12.11 7.19
N GLY A 79 -13.49 -12.47 7.22
CA GLY A 79 -12.98 -13.72 6.64
C GLY A 79 -12.86 -13.71 5.12
N TYR A 80 -12.89 -12.55 4.50
CA TYR A 80 -12.68 -12.38 3.07
C TYR A 80 -11.44 -11.55 2.78
N LEU A 81 -10.79 -11.87 1.66
CA LEU A 81 -9.76 -11.08 1.02
C LEU A 81 -10.37 -10.38 -0.20
N SER A 82 -10.20 -9.09 -0.29
CA SER A 82 -10.59 -8.28 -1.47
C SER A 82 -9.44 -7.43 -1.97
N MET A 83 -9.46 -7.14 -3.29
CA MET A 83 -8.44 -6.34 -3.94
C MET A 83 -9.07 -5.16 -4.69
N ASN A 84 -8.64 -3.95 -4.35
CA ASN A 84 -8.99 -2.71 -5.04
C ASN A 84 -7.78 -1.74 -5.09
N PRO A 85 -6.80 -2.00 -5.96
CA PRO A 85 -5.56 -1.22 -6.04
C PRO A 85 -5.77 0.22 -6.51
N HIS A 86 -5.11 1.17 -5.82
CA HIS A 86 -5.04 2.59 -6.18
C HIS A 86 -3.59 3.05 -6.33
N ILE A 87 -2.79 2.26 -7.06
CA ILE A 87 -1.37 2.53 -7.26
C ILE A 87 -1.13 3.66 -8.26
N PRO A 88 -0.02 4.41 -8.14
CA PRO A 88 0.35 5.44 -9.10
C PRO A 88 0.59 4.85 -10.48
N GLY A 89 0.38 5.64 -11.53
CA GLY A 89 0.44 5.18 -12.91
C GLY A 89 1.78 4.66 -13.38
N PHE A 90 2.88 5.08 -12.75
CA PHE A 90 4.22 4.58 -13.05
C PHE A 90 4.52 3.19 -12.46
N TRP A 91 3.69 2.68 -11.54
CA TRP A 91 3.76 1.29 -11.08
C TRP A 91 3.09 0.37 -12.09
N LYS A 92 3.85 -0.56 -12.63
CA LYS A 92 3.36 -1.52 -13.63
C LYS A 92 2.77 -2.75 -12.96
N GLU A 93 3.44 -3.24 -11.93
CA GLU A 93 3.10 -4.48 -11.23
C GLU A 93 3.67 -4.50 -9.80
N TYR A 94 3.12 -5.34 -8.95
CA TYR A 94 3.64 -5.69 -7.64
C TYR A 94 3.09 -7.02 -7.16
N GLU A 95 3.71 -7.57 -6.14
CA GLU A 95 3.31 -8.83 -5.53
C GLU A 95 3.05 -8.68 -4.03
N ILE A 96 2.06 -9.42 -3.54
CA ILE A 96 1.79 -9.58 -2.11
C ILE A 96 1.74 -11.08 -1.80
N LYS A 97 2.45 -11.49 -0.76
CA LYS A 97 2.31 -12.82 -0.15
C LYS A 97 1.59 -12.66 1.18
N TYR A 98 0.34 -13.08 1.22
CA TYR A 98 -0.49 -13.02 2.43
C TYR A 98 -0.61 -14.40 3.05
N LYS A 99 -0.18 -14.56 4.31
CA LYS A 99 -0.30 -15.80 5.05
C LYS A 99 -1.58 -15.78 5.90
N TYR A 100 -2.44 -16.78 5.72
CA TYR A 100 -3.62 -17.02 6.54
C TYR A 100 -3.61 -18.45 7.04
N GLY A 101 -3.45 -18.63 8.37
CA GLY A 101 -3.17 -19.95 8.92
C GLY A 101 -1.87 -20.52 8.34
N GLU A 102 -1.97 -21.72 7.76
CA GLU A 102 -0.84 -22.38 7.06
C GLU A 102 -0.83 -22.12 5.55
N ILE A 103 -1.78 -21.35 5.03
CA ILE A 103 -1.93 -21.09 3.61
C ILE A 103 -1.27 -19.78 3.22
N ILE A 104 -0.60 -19.77 2.08
CA ILE A 104 -0.07 -18.55 1.43
C ILE A 104 -0.92 -18.23 0.22
N TYR A 105 -1.49 -17.02 0.21
CA TYR A 105 -2.12 -16.41 -0.93
C TYR A 105 -1.07 -15.59 -1.69
N ASN A 106 -0.68 -16.07 -2.87
CA ASN A 106 0.23 -15.36 -3.75
C ASN A 106 -0.60 -14.43 -4.63
N ILE A 107 -0.47 -13.13 -4.44
CA ILE A 107 -1.25 -12.12 -5.15
C ILE A 107 -0.32 -11.37 -6.08
N GLN A 108 -0.58 -11.45 -7.39
CA GLN A 108 0.10 -10.67 -8.41
C GLN A 108 -0.84 -9.60 -8.93
N VAL A 109 -0.40 -8.36 -8.91
CA VAL A 109 -1.18 -7.23 -9.41
C VAL A 109 -0.43 -6.61 -10.57
N ALA A 110 -1.10 -6.46 -11.70
CA ALA A 110 -0.52 -5.87 -12.90
C ALA A 110 -1.48 -4.87 -13.56
N ARG A 111 -0.93 -3.82 -14.15
CA ARG A 111 -1.68 -2.87 -14.97
C ARG A 111 -1.65 -3.32 -16.42
N LYS A 112 -2.80 -3.26 -17.09
CA LYS A 112 -2.92 -3.54 -18.52
C LYS A 112 -2.18 -2.46 -19.33
N LYS A 113 -1.39 -2.90 -20.30
CA LYS A 113 -0.62 -1.99 -21.14
C LYS A 113 -1.53 -1.05 -21.93
N GLY A 114 -1.15 0.24 -21.99
CA GLY A 114 -1.80 1.24 -22.86
C GLY A 114 -3.04 1.90 -22.26
N GLN A 115 -3.37 1.67 -21.00
CA GLN A 115 -4.52 2.32 -20.35
C GLN A 115 -4.12 3.52 -19.50
N SER A 116 -5.06 4.48 -19.42
CA SER A 116 -4.95 5.70 -18.61
C SER A 116 -4.95 5.38 -17.13
N THR A 117 -4.20 6.14 -16.34
CA THR A 117 -4.20 6.07 -14.88
C THR A 117 -5.43 6.76 -14.31
N SER A 118 -6.59 6.12 -14.39
CA SER A 118 -7.81 6.65 -13.79
C SER A 118 -7.91 6.23 -12.31
N PHE A 119 -8.41 7.11 -11.47
CA PHE A 119 -8.72 6.80 -10.06
C PHE A 119 -9.77 5.68 -9.95
N ASN A 120 -10.69 5.60 -10.91
CA ASN A 120 -11.75 4.60 -10.99
C ASN A 120 -11.46 3.52 -12.03
N SER A 121 -10.21 3.09 -12.18
CA SER A 121 -9.88 1.97 -13.07
C SER A 121 -10.65 0.72 -12.64
N GLU A 122 -11.23 0.03 -13.61
CA GLU A 122 -11.85 -1.27 -13.35
C GLU A 122 -10.77 -2.27 -12.95
N VAL A 123 -11.13 -3.16 -12.04
CA VAL A 123 -10.25 -4.21 -11.53
C VAL A 123 -10.89 -5.57 -11.81
N GLU A 124 -10.12 -6.45 -12.41
CA GLU A 124 -10.51 -7.85 -12.58
C GLU A 124 -9.63 -8.73 -11.70
N MET A 125 -10.25 -9.68 -11.02
CA MET A 125 -9.56 -10.61 -10.13
C MET A 125 -9.79 -12.05 -10.57
N TYR A 126 -8.73 -12.85 -10.57
CA TYR A 126 -8.75 -14.28 -10.89
C TYR A 126 -8.09 -15.05 -9.74
N CYS A 127 -8.66 -16.17 -9.36
CA CYS A 127 -8.08 -17.12 -8.42
C CYS A 127 -7.88 -18.46 -9.12
N ASN A 128 -6.64 -18.96 -9.16
CA ASN A 128 -6.29 -20.19 -9.87
C ASN A 128 -6.88 -20.22 -11.30
N ASN A 129 -6.77 -19.12 -12.04
CA ASN A 129 -7.29 -18.89 -13.41
C ASN A 129 -8.83 -18.83 -13.54
N GLN A 130 -9.57 -18.84 -12.46
CA GLN A 130 -11.02 -18.62 -12.48
C GLN A 130 -11.34 -17.18 -12.10
N ARG A 131 -12.17 -16.50 -12.90
CA ARG A 131 -12.61 -15.12 -12.61
C ARG A 131 -13.41 -15.09 -11.31
N ILE A 132 -13.10 -14.12 -10.46
CA ILE A 132 -13.77 -13.90 -9.19
C ILE A 132 -14.68 -12.69 -9.31
N GLU A 133 -15.95 -12.89 -9.02
CA GLU A 133 -16.91 -11.80 -8.95
C GLU A 133 -16.66 -10.91 -7.75
N GLN A 134 -16.96 -9.62 -7.89
CA GLN A 134 -16.81 -8.60 -6.84
C GLN A 134 -15.37 -8.44 -6.29
N ASN A 135 -14.33 -8.99 -6.97
CA ASN A 135 -12.93 -8.94 -6.56
C ASN A 135 -12.71 -9.37 -5.10
N LYS A 136 -13.44 -10.41 -4.64
CA LYS A 136 -13.48 -10.84 -3.25
C LYS A 136 -13.55 -12.36 -3.15
N ILE A 137 -12.64 -12.96 -2.36
CA ILE A 137 -12.63 -14.40 -2.08
C ILE A 137 -12.72 -14.66 -0.58
N ARG A 138 -13.34 -15.77 -0.20
CA ARG A 138 -13.32 -16.25 1.17
C ARG A 138 -11.94 -16.80 1.50
N LEU A 139 -11.41 -16.44 2.66
CA LEU A 139 -10.18 -17.02 3.18
C LEU A 139 -10.46 -18.42 3.72
N GLU A 140 -9.68 -19.37 3.30
CA GLU A 140 -9.78 -20.76 3.70
C GLU A 140 -8.43 -21.26 4.25
N ASN A 141 -8.46 -22.21 5.14
CA ASN A 141 -7.27 -22.87 5.68
C ASN A 141 -7.37 -24.38 5.41
N ASN A 142 -7.32 -24.75 4.13
CA ASN A 142 -7.62 -26.11 3.64
C ASN A 142 -6.44 -26.84 2.99
N GLY A 143 -5.22 -26.32 3.17
CA GLY A 143 -4.00 -26.90 2.60
C GLY A 143 -3.77 -26.63 1.10
N LYS A 144 -4.65 -25.87 0.42
CA LYS A 144 -4.51 -25.55 -1.01
C LYS A 144 -3.66 -24.29 -1.22
N ILE A 145 -3.03 -24.20 -2.39
CA ILE A 145 -2.30 -23.00 -2.82
C ILE A 145 -3.29 -22.08 -3.57
N TYR A 146 -3.28 -20.80 -3.23
CA TYR A 146 -4.08 -19.76 -3.88
C TYR A 146 -3.17 -18.81 -4.64
N ASN A 147 -3.27 -18.83 -5.97
CA ASN A 147 -2.61 -17.87 -6.85
C ASN A 147 -3.66 -16.88 -7.35
N ILE A 148 -3.53 -15.63 -6.96
CA ILE A 148 -4.47 -14.57 -7.27
C ILE A 148 -3.82 -13.61 -8.26
N ASN A 149 -4.47 -13.40 -9.39
CA ASN A 149 -4.06 -12.41 -10.39
C ASN A 149 -5.08 -11.27 -10.40
N VAL A 150 -4.60 -10.05 -10.25
CA VAL A 150 -5.39 -8.83 -10.24
C VAL A 150 -4.94 -7.96 -11.41
N ILE A 151 -5.86 -7.60 -12.28
CA ILE A 151 -5.60 -6.80 -13.48
C ILE A 151 -6.30 -5.47 -13.34
N ILE A 152 -5.52 -4.38 -13.33
CA ILE A 152 -6.02 -3.01 -13.35
C ILE A 152 -6.21 -2.61 -14.82
N GLN A 153 -7.44 -2.29 -15.19
CA GLN A 153 -7.84 -1.93 -16.54
C GLN A 153 -7.49 -0.47 -16.86
#